data_cd20a863a2a799293d9cdcffd44b55a9
#
_entry.id   cd20a863a2a799293d9cdcffd44b55a9
#
_cell.length_a   1.000
_cell.length_b   1.000
_cell.length_c   1.000
_cell.angle_alpha   90.00
_cell.angle_beta   90.00
_cell.angle_gamma   90.00
#
_symmetry.space_group_name_H-M   'P 1'
#
loop_
_entity.id
_entity.type
_entity.pdbx_description
1 polymer ?
#
loop_
_entity_poly.entity_id
_entity_poly.type
_entity_poly.pdbx_seq_one_letter_code
_entity_poly.pdbx_strand_id
1 'polypeptide(L)'
;MPNPYLNNSIFIEALKSGDSKAYTVLVDIYHHKLCIYAYSLINDQSAAEDLVQNVFIRTWKKRNQLKSDFEIRSFLYKSVYNEFIDEYRKQKLVVPLEKKYIDALT
;
A
#
# COMPACT_ATOMS: atom_id res chain seq x y z
N MET A 1 20.75 4.10 21.30
CA MET A 1 19.43 4.18 21.94
C MET A 1 18.44 3.31 21.19
N PRO A 2 17.63 2.53 21.88
CA PRO A 2 16.59 1.78 21.17
C PRO A 2 15.59 2.75 20.53
N ASN A 3 15.26 2.50 19.29
CA ASN A 3 14.26 3.26 18.57
C ASN A 3 12.89 2.92 19.18
N PRO A 4 12.13 3.87 19.75
CA PRO A 4 10.82 3.58 20.35
C PRO A 4 9.84 3.02 19.33
N TYR A 5 10.03 3.30 18.04
CA TYR A 5 9.15 2.80 16.99
C TYR A 5 9.40 1.33 16.63
N LEU A 6 10.36 0.66 17.26
CA LEU A 6 10.50 -0.80 17.15
C LEU A 6 9.40 -1.54 17.91
N ASN A 7 8.78 -0.89 18.90
CA ASN A 7 7.61 -1.43 19.57
C ASN A 7 6.37 -1.15 18.73
N ASN A 8 5.73 -2.20 18.26
CA ASN A 8 4.60 -2.09 17.33
C ASN A 8 3.45 -1.24 17.88
N SER A 9 3.08 -1.44 19.15
CA SER A 9 1.99 -0.68 19.77
C SER A 9 2.31 0.80 19.89
N ILE A 10 3.52 1.13 20.33
CA ILE A 10 3.98 2.53 20.43
C ILE A 10 4.00 3.17 19.04
N PHE A 11 4.47 2.45 18.04
CA PHE A 11 4.55 2.95 16.66
C PHE A 11 3.15 3.26 16.11
N ILE A 12 2.20 2.33 16.26
CA ILE A 12 0.84 2.52 15.81
C ILE A 12 0.18 3.71 16.51
N GLU A 13 0.36 3.84 17.83
CA GLU A 13 -0.21 4.97 18.58
C GLU A 13 0.39 6.30 18.09
N ALA A 14 1.70 6.35 17.80
CA ALA A 14 2.33 7.53 17.25
C ALA A 14 1.75 7.89 15.87
N LEU A 15 1.55 6.90 15.01
CA LEU A 15 0.91 7.12 13.70
C LEU A 15 -0.52 7.64 13.85
N LYS A 16 -1.31 7.05 14.75
CA LYS A 16 -2.69 7.47 15.00
C LYS A 16 -2.77 8.90 15.50
N SER A 17 -1.80 9.32 16.31
CA SER A 17 -1.76 10.69 16.84
C SER A 17 -1.34 11.73 15.80
N GLY A 18 -0.92 11.30 14.61
CA GLY A 18 -0.48 12.20 13.55
C GLY A 18 0.97 12.61 13.68
N ASP A 19 1.80 11.81 14.34
CA ASP A 19 3.23 12.10 14.50
C ASP A 19 3.93 11.93 13.15
N SER A 20 4.36 13.05 12.56
CA SER A 20 5.02 13.05 11.25
C SER A 20 6.36 12.32 11.27
N LYS A 21 7.05 12.31 12.40
CA LYS A 21 8.31 11.56 12.55
C LYS A 21 8.06 10.06 12.47
N ALA A 22 6.99 9.58 13.08
CA ALA A 22 6.59 8.18 13.00
C ALA A 22 6.28 7.80 11.55
N TYR A 23 5.59 8.66 10.82
CA TYR A 23 5.29 8.42 9.41
C TYR A 23 6.56 8.36 8.56
N THR A 24 7.50 9.27 8.79
CA THR A 24 8.79 9.25 8.09
C THR A 24 9.54 7.95 8.34
N VAL A 25 9.55 7.48 9.58
CA VAL A 25 10.17 6.19 9.94
C VAL A 25 9.48 5.04 9.22
N LEU A 26 8.14 5.07 9.14
CA LEU A 26 7.36 4.05 8.43
C LEU A 26 7.78 3.95 6.97
N VAL A 27 7.84 5.09 6.28
CA VAL A 27 8.25 5.16 4.88
C VAL A 27 9.69 4.68 4.72
N ASP A 28 10.60 5.16 5.56
CA ASP A 28 12.02 4.80 5.48
C ASP A 28 12.25 3.29 5.63
N ILE A 29 11.53 2.65 6.56
CA ILE A 29 11.70 1.22 6.80
C ILE A 29 11.09 0.39 5.66
N TYR A 30 9.90 0.76 5.19
CA TYR A 30 9.08 -0.14 4.37
C TYR A 30 9.00 0.21 2.90
N HIS A 31 9.30 1.45 2.49
CA HIS A 31 9.12 1.89 1.10
C HIS A 31 9.80 0.95 0.10
N HIS A 32 11.10 0.72 0.28
CA HIS A 32 11.86 -0.11 -0.65
C HIS A 32 11.38 -1.57 -0.65
N LYS A 33 11.13 -2.11 0.53
CA LYS A 33 10.64 -3.49 0.69
C LYS A 33 9.28 -3.68 0.02
N LEU A 34 8.38 -2.73 0.20
CA LEU A 34 7.05 -2.79 -0.40
C LEU A 34 7.11 -2.61 -1.91
N CYS A 35 8.03 -1.77 -2.42
CA CYS A 35 8.21 -1.61 -3.86
C CYS A 35 8.72 -2.90 -4.50
N ILE A 36 9.63 -3.62 -3.85
CA ILE A 36 10.09 -4.92 -4.33
C ILE A 36 8.92 -5.91 -4.40
N TYR A 37 8.10 -5.95 -3.35
CA TYR A 37 6.93 -6.82 -3.30
C TYR A 37 5.91 -6.45 -4.39
N ALA A 38 5.58 -5.17 -4.51
CA ALA A 38 4.64 -4.68 -5.52
C ALA A 38 5.15 -4.98 -6.94
N TYR A 39 6.45 -4.81 -7.18
CA TYR A 39 7.05 -5.14 -8.47
C TYR A 39 6.89 -6.63 -8.79
N SER A 40 7.00 -7.51 -7.80
CA SER A 40 6.80 -8.93 -8.01
C SER A 40 5.37 -9.27 -8.46
N LEU A 41 4.39 -8.43 -8.08
CA LEU A 41 2.99 -8.62 -8.45
C LEU A 41 2.65 -8.00 -9.81
N ILE A 42 3.18 -6.81 -10.10
CA ILE A 42 2.79 -6.01 -11.26
C ILE A 42 3.76 -6.16 -12.42
N ASN A 43 5.05 -6.37 -12.13
CA ASN A 43 6.13 -6.44 -13.10
C ASN A 43 6.32 -5.15 -13.91
N ASP A 44 6.03 -4.01 -13.27
CA ASP A 44 6.20 -2.66 -13.82
C ASP A 44 6.65 -1.77 -12.67
N GLN A 45 7.86 -1.20 -12.78
CA GLN A 45 8.47 -0.45 -11.68
C GLN A 45 7.69 0.82 -11.36
N SER A 46 7.28 1.59 -12.35
CA SER A 46 6.53 2.83 -12.13
C SER A 46 5.18 2.55 -11.50
N ALA A 47 4.47 1.52 -11.98
CA ALA A 47 3.18 1.13 -11.42
C ALA A 47 3.33 0.60 -9.99
N ALA A 48 4.41 -0.12 -9.70
CA ALA A 48 4.69 -0.62 -8.35
C ALA A 48 4.93 0.53 -7.37
N GLU A 49 5.72 1.53 -7.77
CA GLU A 49 6.00 2.71 -6.95
C GLU A 49 4.72 3.52 -6.68
N ASP A 50 3.90 3.73 -7.70
CA ASP A 50 2.62 4.43 -7.56
C ASP A 50 1.68 3.70 -6.60
N LEU A 51 1.63 2.38 -6.70
CA LEU A 51 0.81 1.55 -5.83
C LEU A 51 1.25 1.67 -4.37
N VAL A 52 2.55 1.63 -4.12
CA VAL A 52 3.11 1.77 -2.77
C VAL A 52 2.86 3.17 -2.22
N GLN A 53 3.02 4.22 -3.03
CA GLN A 53 2.67 5.58 -2.64
C GLN A 53 1.21 5.67 -2.20
N ASN A 54 0.29 5.09 -2.97
CA ASN A 54 -1.13 5.08 -2.64
C ASN A 54 -1.41 4.36 -1.31
N VAL A 55 -0.70 3.27 -1.04
CA VAL A 55 -0.82 2.56 0.23
C VAL A 55 -0.40 3.45 1.40
N PHE A 56 0.73 4.14 1.30
CA PHE A 56 1.20 5.04 2.37
C PHE A 56 0.26 6.22 2.57
N ILE A 57 -0.22 6.85 1.49
CA ILE A 57 -1.16 7.96 1.57
C ILE A 57 -2.45 7.52 2.25
N ARG A 58 -2.99 6.37 1.86
CA ARG A 58 -4.21 5.83 2.44
C ARG A 58 -4.03 5.47 3.90
N THR A 59 -2.89 4.88 4.27
CA THR A 59 -2.57 4.57 5.66
C THR A 59 -2.57 5.84 6.51
N TRP A 60 -1.96 6.91 6.02
CA TRP A 60 -1.95 8.19 6.73
C TRP A 60 -3.35 8.79 6.86
N LYS A 61 -4.10 8.83 5.77
CA LYS A 61 -5.46 9.39 5.76
C LYS A 61 -6.40 8.63 6.68
N LYS A 62 -6.24 7.31 6.77
CA LYS A 62 -7.08 6.43 7.59
C LYS A 62 -6.39 5.98 8.87
N ARG A 63 -5.40 6.72 9.34
CA ARG A 63 -4.61 6.34 10.51
C ARG A 63 -5.45 6.12 11.77
N ASN A 64 -6.59 6.79 11.87
CA ASN A 64 -7.52 6.60 13.00
C ASN A 64 -8.11 5.19 13.06
N GLN A 65 -8.11 4.47 11.96
CA GLN A 65 -8.62 3.10 11.87
C GLN A 65 -7.58 2.05 12.22
N LEU A 66 -6.32 2.45 12.43
CA LEU A 66 -5.28 1.53 12.85
C LEU A 66 -5.57 1.06 14.27
N LYS A 67 -5.45 -0.24 14.49
CA LYS A 67 -5.62 -0.84 15.83
C LYS A 67 -4.26 -1.16 16.41
N SER A 68 -4.10 -0.92 17.72
CA SER A 68 -2.81 -1.12 18.39
C SER A 68 -2.32 -2.57 18.37
N ASP A 69 -3.21 -3.54 18.14
CA ASP A 69 -2.88 -4.95 18.03
C ASP A 69 -2.48 -5.36 16.59
N PHE A 70 -2.60 -4.46 15.60
CA PHE A 70 -2.12 -4.76 14.25
C PHE A 70 -0.60 -4.89 14.25
N GLU A 71 -0.10 -5.88 13.54
CA GLU A 71 1.32 -5.93 13.20
C GLU A 71 1.50 -5.08 11.94
N ILE A 72 2.24 -3.97 12.06
CA ILE A 72 2.33 -2.96 11.01
C ILE A 72 2.90 -3.53 9.70
N ARG A 73 3.88 -4.41 9.80
CA ARG A 73 4.47 -5.03 8.61
C ARG A 73 3.44 -5.82 7.81
N SER A 74 2.73 -6.71 8.49
CA SER A 74 1.69 -7.55 7.86
C SER A 74 0.58 -6.70 7.28
N PHE A 75 0.19 -5.65 8.01
CA PHE A 75 -0.82 -4.69 7.55
C PHE A 75 -0.41 -4.04 6.23
N LEU A 76 0.84 -3.58 6.13
CA LEU A 76 1.32 -2.90 4.93
C LEU A 76 1.41 -3.85 3.73
N TYR A 77 1.95 -5.05 3.90
CA TYR A 77 2.01 -6.03 2.82
C TYR A 77 0.61 -6.42 2.34
N LYS A 78 -0.31 -6.62 3.27
CA LYS A 78 -1.70 -6.91 2.93
C LYS A 78 -2.35 -5.75 2.19
N SER A 79 -2.05 -4.53 2.59
CA SER A 79 -2.55 -3.31 1.93
C SER A 79 -2.05 -3.21 0.49
N VAL A 80 -0.79 -3.52 0.24
CA VAL A 80 -0.22 -3.56 -1.11
C VAL A 80 -0.95 -4.61 -1.97
N TYR A 81 -1.13 -5.81 -1.43
CA TYR A 81 -1.82 -6.88 -2.15
C TYR A 81 -3.27 -6.49 -2.47
N ASN A 82 -3.98 -5.92 -1.51
CA ASN A 82 -5.37 -5.48 -1.70
C ASN A 82 -5.48 -4.40 -2.77
N GLU A 83 -4.56 -3.42 -2.74
CA GLU A 83 -4.50 -2.37 -3.76
C GLU A 83 -4.21 -2.94 -5.14
N PHE A 84 -3.31 -3.91 -5.23
CA PHE A 84 -3.02 -4.62 -6.47
C PHE A 84 -4.26 -5.33 -7.01
N ILE A 85 -4.99 -6.04 -6.15
CA ILE A 85 -6.21 -6.75 -6.56
C ILE A 85 -7.27 -5.76 -7.07
N ASP A 86 -7.44 -4.62 -6.40
CA ASP A 86 -8.40 -3.59 -6.81
C ASP A 86 -8.05 -3.04 -8.19
N GLU A 87 -6.79 -2.72 -8.44
CA GLU A 87 -6.32 -2.25 -9.75
C GLU A 87 -6.51 -3.32 -10.83
N TYR A 88 -6.20 -4.57 -10.50
CA TYR A 88 -6.37 -5.68 -11.42
C TYR A 88 -7.84 -5.88 -11.81
N ARG A 89 -8.75 -5.78 -10.85
CA ARG A 89 -10.19 -5.88 -11.10
C ARG A 89 -10.69 -4.78 -12.01
N LYS A 90 -10.23 -3.55 -11.81
CA LYS A 90 -10.59 -2.41 -12.67
C LYS A 90 -10.13 -2.65 -14.10
N GLN A 91 -8.91 -3.11 -14.30
CA GLN A 91 -8.38 -3.42 -15.63
C GLN A 91 -9.16 -4.54 -16.31
N LYS A 92 -9.56 -5.57 -15.57
CA LYS A 92 -10.36 -6.67 -16.10
C LYS A 92 -11.75 -6.24 -16.56
N LEU A 93 -12.32 -5.20 -15.96
CA LEU A 93 -13.61 -4.67 -16.39
C LEU A 93 -13.50 -3.88 -17.69
N VAL A 94 -12.37 -3.20 -17.91
CA VAL A 94 -12.15 -2.37 -19.09
C VAL A 94 -11.80 -3.20 -20.33
N VAL A 95 -10.85 -4.12 -20.21
CA VAL A 95 -10.34 -4.91 -21.33
C VAL A 95 -11.43 -5.72 -22.06
N PRO A 96 -12.35 -6.46 -21.37
CA PRO A 96 -13.41 -7.17 -22.07
C PRO A 96 -14.36 -6.26 -22.82
N LEU A 97 -14.65 -5.06 -22.30
CA LEU A 97 -15.49 -4.08 -22.98
C LEU A 97 -14.82 -3.56 -24.25
N GLU A 98 -13.56 -3.21 -24.18
CA GLU A 98 -12.78 -2.77 -25.36
C GLU A 98 -12.74 -3.84 -26.43
N LYS A 99 -12.50 -5.08 -26.04
CA LYS A 99 -12.49 -6.22 -26.97
C LYS A 99 -13.83 -6.41 -27.66
N LYS A 100 -14.91 -6.30 -26.89
CA LYS A 100 -16.27 -6.38 -27.46
C LYS A 100 -16.52 -5.29 -28.52
N TYR A 101 -16.07 -4.07 -28.23
CA TYR A 101 -16.19 -2.97 -29.19
C TYR A 101 -15.40 -3.23 -30.46
N ILE A 102 -14.17 -3.68 -30.33
CA ILE A 102 -13.31 -4.00 -31.47
C ILE A 102 -13.94 -5.12 -32.30
N ASP A 103 -14.42 -6.18 -31.67
CA ASP A 103 -15.06 -7.31 -32.34
C ASP A 103 -16.35 -6.87 -33.07
N ALA A 104 -17.10 -5.93 -32.50
CA ALA A 104 -18.30 -5.40 -33.12
C ALA A 104 -17.99 -4.51 -34.33
N LEU A 105 -16.81 -3.88 -34.38
CA LEU A 105 -16.39 -3.00 -35.48
C LEU A 105 -15.73 -3.75 -36.63
N THR A 106 -15.32 -4.98 -36.41
CA THR A 106 -14.72 -5.84 -37.43
C THR A 106 -15.69 -6.87 -37.94
#